data_b5fdb0567b2ea6a06c56df4a85c53fc3
#
_entry.id   b5fdb0567b2ea6a06c56df4a85c53fc3
#
_cell.length_a   1.000
_cell.length_b   1.000
_cell.length_c   1.000
_cell.angle_alpha   90.00
_cell.angle_beta   90.00
_cell.angle_gamma   90.00
#
_symmetry.space_group_name_H-M   'P 1'
#
loop_
_entity.id
_entity.type
_entity.pdbx_description
1 polymer ?
#
loop_
_entity_poly.entity_id
_entity_poly.type
_entity_poly.pdbx_seq_one_letter_code
_entity_poly.pdbx_strand_id
1 'polypeptide(L)'
;MKLNRKQFKKIIDAYYAQSPPTKFVLAVDFDHTLCYSSYPLCGDETPIAAFIRSVQDMDVIIIITTCREGKSAELAKEWLKEHNIRWDYFNKNDPARIEIYKDCRKIYCDMLIDDTAYCFNMNDFE
;
A
#
# COMPACT_ATOMS: atom_id res chain seq x y z
N MET A 1 4.70 18.36 -0.78
CA MET A 1 5.00 17.72 -2.08
C MET A 1 3.82 16.85 -2.49
N LYS A 2 3.36 17.00 -3.71
CA LYS A 2 2.30 16.13 -4.22
C LYS A 2 2.90 14.82 -4.71
N LEU A 3 2.36 13.70 -4.27
CA LEU A 3 2.74 12.39 -4.77
C LEU A 3 1.89 12.06 -5.99
N ASN A 4 2.49 12.08 -7.17
CA ASN A 4 1.86 11.68 -8.42
C ASN A 4 2.71 10.61 -9.12
N ARG A 5 2.24 10.11 -10.27
CA ARG A 5 2.97 9.08 -11.02
C ARG A 5 4.43 9.47 -11.29
N LYS A 6 4.67 10.71 -11.70
CA LYS A 6 6.02 11.19 -12.02
C LYS A 6 6.93 11.16 -10.80
N GLN A 7 6.44 11.64 -9.67
CA GLN A 7 7.22 11.65 -8.42
C GLN A 7 7.45 10.23 -7.91
N PHE A 8 6.42 9.39 -7.99
CA PHE A 8 6.53 8.00 -7.57
C PHE A 8 7.56 7.25 -8.43
N LYS A 9 7.56 7.47 -9.75
CA LYS A 9 8.56 6.86 -10.63
C LYS A 9 9.98 7.21 -10.22
N LYS A 10 10.23 8.46 -9.81
CA LYS A 10 11.55 8.86 -9.31
C LYS A 10 11.94 8.08 -8.06
N ILE A 11 11.01 7.85 -7.17
CA ILE A 11 11.25 7.05 -5.95
C ILE A 11 11.59 5.61 -6.32
N ILE A 12 10.84 5.01 -7.23
CA ILE A 12 11.06 3.63 -7.69
C ILE A 12 12.42 3.51 -8.39
N ASP A 13 12.74 4.44 -9.27
CA ASP A 13 14.02 4.41 -9.99
C ASP A 13 15.21 4.55 -9.02
N ALA A 14 15.10 5.41 -8.01
CA ALA A 14 16.14 5.57 -6.98
C ALA A 14 16.30 4.29 -6.15
N TYR A 15 15.18 3.63 -5.83
CA TYR A 15 15.21 2.37 -5.09
C TYR A 15 15.98 1.30 -5.88
N TYR A 16 15.63 1.09 -7.15
CA TYR A 16 16.25 0.05 -7.96
C TYR A 16 17.70 0.40 -8.37
N ALA A 17 18.06 1.68 -8.36
CA ALA A 17 19.44 2.09 -8.64
C ALA A 17 20.44 1.57 -7.59
N GLN A 18 19.97 1.21 -6.41
CA GLN A 18 20.81 0.66 -5.33
C GLN A 18 20.90 -0.87 -5.34
N SER A 19 20.39 -1.52 -6.37
CA SER A 19 20.39 -2.98 -6.53
C SER A 19 19.84 -3.70 -5.29
N PRO A 20 18.60 -3.40 -4.88
CA PRO A 20 18.00 -4.01 -3.68
C PRO A 20 17.75 -5.51 -3.88
N PRO A 21 17.73 -6.31 -2.80
CA PRO A 21 17.51 -7.77 -2.91
C PRO A 21 16.07 -8.16 -3.20
N THR A 22 15.11 -7.24 -3.02
CA THR A 22 13.68 -7.51 -3.23
C THR A 22 13.04 -6.39 -4.01
N LYS A 23 11.84 -6.63 -4.55
CA LYS A 23 11.06 -5.59 -5.21
C LYS A 23 10.60 -4.53 -4.22
N PHE A 24 10.35 -3.34 -4.72
CA PHE A 24 9.73 -2.26 -3.94
C PHE A 24 8.35 -2.71 -3.47
N VAL A 25 8.07 -2.55 -2.17
CA VAL A 25 6.78 -2.89 -1.59
C VAL A 25 6.06 -1.60 -1.19
N LEU A 26 4.89 -1.42 -1.79
CA LEU A 26 3.96 -0.35 -1.46
C LEU A 26 2.82 -0.96 -0.64
N ALA A 27 2.73 -0.59 0.63
CA ALA A 27 1.64 -1.00 1.51
C ALA A 27 0.60 0.12 1.56
N VAL A 28 -0.68 -0.24 1.45
CA VAL A 28 -1.77 0.73 1.38
C VAL A 28 -2.89 0.28 2.32
N ASP A 29 -3.32 1.17 3.22
CA ASP A 29 -4.50 0.96 4.05
C ASP A 29 -5.76 1.03 3.19
N PHE A 30 -6.85 0.39 3.64
CA PHE A 30 -8.09 0.34 2.86
C PHE A 30 -9.11 1.39 3.30
N ASP A 31 -9.65 1.26 4.52
CA ASP A 31 -10.72 2.14 5.02
C ASP A 31 -10.21 3.58 5.19
N HIS A 32 -10.93 4.55 4.62
CA HIS A 32 -10.60 5.97 4.64
C HIS A 32 -9.27 6.33 3.98
N THR A 33 -8.63 5.38 3.33
CA THR A 33 -7.44 5.60 2.50
C THR A 33 -7.77 5.38 1.03
N LEU A 34 -8.31 4.22 0.66
CA LEU A 34 -8.75 3.95 -0.71
C LEU A 34 -10.20 4.30 -0.95
N CYS A 35 -11.05 4.14 0.05
CA CYS A 35 -12.46 4.48 -0.05
C CYS A 35 -12.96 5.16 1.22
N TYR A 36 -14.02 5.95 1.07
CA TYR A 36 -14.74 6.55 2.20
C TYR A 36 -15.73 5.53 2.74
N SER A 37 -15.31 4.74 3.72
CA SER A 37 -16.10 3.64 4.24
C SER A 37 -17.13 4.07 5.27
N SER A 38 -18.27 3.36 5.29
CA SER A 38 -19.16 3.25 6.45
C SER A 38 -19.13 1.79 6.87
N TYR A 39 -18.07 1.41 7.58
CA TYR A 39 -17.78 0.02 7.91
C TYR A 39 -19.02 -0.75 8.38
N PRO A 40 -19.29 -1.98 7.87
CA PRO A 40 -18.44 -2.78 6.97
C PRO A 40 -18.57 -2.44 5.49
N LEU A 41 -19.43 -1.48 5.14
CA LEU A 41 -19.67 -1.09 3.75
C LEU A 41 -18.51 -0.27 3.21
N CYS A 42 -18.15 -0.53 1.96
CA CYS A 42 -17.21 0.28 1.22
C CYS A 42 -17.97 1.46 0.59
N GLY A 43 -17.25 2.54 0.32
CA GLY A 43 -17.86 3.75 -0.23
C GLY A 43 -17.18 4.21 -1.51
N ASP A 44 -17.31 5.51 -1.79
CA ASP A 44 -16.69 6.11 -2.96
C ASP A 44 -15.17 6.13 -2.84
N GLU A 45 -14.51 6.20 -3.99
CA GLU A 45 -13.06 6.32 -4.05
C GLU A 45 -12.56 7.61 -3.42
N THR A 46 -11.41 7.52 -2.76
CA THR A 46 -10.60 8.69 -2.44
C THR A 46 -9.67 9.01 -3.63
N PRO A 47 -9.02 10.18 -3.66
CA PRO A 47 -8.00 10.44 -4.68
C PRO A 47 -6.83 9.45 -4.66
N ILE A 48 -6.58 8.77 -3.54
CA ILE A 48 -5.52 7.78 -3.43
C ILE A 48 -5.80 6.56 -4.33
N ALA A 49 -7.06 6.15 -4.46
CA ALA A 49 -7.42 5.04 -5.35
C ALA A 49 -6.98 5.32 -6.80
N ALA A 50 -7.24 6.51 -7.32
CA ALA A 50 -6.81 6.90 -8.65
C ALA A 50 -5.27 6.93 -8.76
N PHE A 51 -4.58 7.38 -7.72
CA PHE A 51 -3.13 7.34 -7.68
C PHE A 51 -2.60 5.91 -7.78
N ILE A 52 -3.14 4.98 -6.97
CA ILE A 52 -2.72 3.58 -7.00
C ILE A 52 -2.92 2.97 -8.39
N ARG A 53 -4.09 3.20 -9.01
CA ARG A 53 -4.32 2.73 -10.38
C ARG A 53 -3.29 3.29 -11.36
N SER A 54 -2.85 4.53 -11.16
CA SER A 54 -1.88 5.18 -12.06
C SER A 54 -0.48 4.59 -11.97
N VAL A 55 -0.14 3.91 -10.87
CA VAL A 55 1.23 3.41 -10.62
C VAL A 55 1.30 1.88 -10.54
N GLN A 56 0.17 1.19 -10.55
CA GLN A 56 0.14 -0.27 -10.38
C GLN A 56 0.78 -1.06 -11.52
N ASP A 57 1.01 -0.42 -12.66
CA ASP A 57 1.72 -1.01 -13.79
C ASP A 57 3.24 -1.01 -13.63
N MET A 58 3.75 -0.30 -12.62
CA MET A 58 5.18 -0.26 -12.33
C MET A 58 5.63 -1.56 -11.64
N ASP A 59 6.95 -1.76 -11.57
CA ASP A 59 7.54 -2.94 -10.93
C ASP A 59 7.51 -2.81 -9.41
N VAL A 60 6.34 -2.97 -8.84
CA VAL A 60 6.09 -2.85 -7.39
C VAL A 60 5.19 -3.98 -6.92
N ILE A 61 5.39 -4.37 -5.65
CA ILE A 61 4.48 -5.26 -4.93
C ILE A 61 3.49 -4.36 -4.19
N ILE A 62 2.20 -4.63 -4.32
CA ILE A 62 1.15 -3.89 -3.62
C ILE A 62 0.56 -4.78 -2.54
N ILE A 63 0.64 -4.34 -1.30
CA ILE A 63 0.06 -5.03 -0.14
C ILE A 63 -1.04 -4.17 0.44
N ILE A 64 -2.24 -4.72 0.56
CA ILE A 64 -3.33 -4.06 1.27
C ILE A 64 -3.21 -4.39 2.76
N THR A 65 -3.17 -3.36 3.60
CA THR A 65 -3.13 -3.50 5.06
C THR A 65 -4.46 -3.02 5.63
N THR A 66 -5.13 -3.86 6.41
CA THR A 66 -6.45 -3.50 6.94
C THR A 66 -6.77 -4.33 8.17
N CYS A 67 -7.62 -3.80 9.03
CA CYS A 67 -8.19 -4.56 10.15
C CYS A 67 -9.33 -5.46 9.72
N ARG A 68 -9.76 -5.37 8.46
CA ARG A 68 -10.85 -6.20 7.96
C ARG A 68 -10.46 -7.67 7.88
N GLU A 69 -11.39 -8.54 8.26
CA GLU A 69 -11.24 -9.98 8.13
C GLU A 69 -12.61 -10.60 7.82
N GLY A 70 -12.64 -11.86 7.41
CA GLY A 70 -13.88 -12.56 7.08
C GLY A 70 -14.68 -11.84 6.00
N LYS A 71 -15.98 -11.66 6.23
CA LYS A 71 -16.89 -11.03 5.25
C LYS A 71 -16.51 -9.59 4.92
N SER A 72 -16.06 -8.82 5.90
CA SER A 72 -15.65 -7.43 5.64
C SER A 72 -14.41 -7.36 4.75
N ALA A 73 -13.50 -8.32 4.87
CA ALA A 73 -12.34 -8.42 3.97
C ALA A 73 -12.77 -8.80 2.56
N GLU A 74 -13.74 -9.70 2.41
CA GLU A 74 -14.27 -10.07 1.09
C GLU A 74 -14.93 -8.87 0.39
N LEU A 75 -15.68 -8.06 1.13
CA LEU A 75 -16.26 -6.82 0.59
C LEU A 75 -15.16 -5.87 0.08
N ALA A 76 -14.07 -5.74 0.82
CA ALA A 76 -12.94 -4.91 0.41
C ALA A 76 -12.31 -5.45 -0.88
N LYS A 77 -12.11 -6.76 -0.99
CA LYS A 77 -11.53 -7.39 -2.19
C LYS A 77 -12.44 -7.20 -3.41
N GLU A 78 -13.75 -7.35 -3.24
CA GLU A 78 -14.72 -7.08 -4.31
C GLU A 78 -14.65 -5.63 -4.78
N TRP A 79 -14.58 -4.69 -3.83
CA TRP A 79 -14.44 -3.28 -4.13
C TRP A 79 -13.17 -3.00 -4.95
N LEU A 80 -12.04 -3.59 -4.55
CA LEU A 80 -10.77 -3.44 -5.26
C LEU A 80 -10.88 -3.94 -6.70
N LYS A 81 -11.52 -5.09 -6.91
CA LYS A 81 -11.74 -5.63 -8.26
C LYS A 81 -12.62 -4.72 -9.10
N GLU A 82 -13.74 -4.24 -8.54
CA GLU A 82 -14.68 -3.35 -9.24
C GLU A 82 -14.01 -2.03 -9.63
N HIS A 83 -13.05 -1.56 -8.85
CA HIS A 83 -12.34 -0.31 -9.08
C HIS A 83 -11.01 -0.51 -9.83
N ASN A 84 -10.76 -1.71 -10.33
CA ASN A 84 -9.57 -2.05 -11.13
C ASN A 84 -8.25 -1.76 -10.41
N ILE A 85 -8.20 -2.04 -9.12
CA ILE A 85 -6.99 -1.91 -8.31
C ILE A 85 -6.41 -3.30 -8.08
N ARG A 86 -5.17 -3.50 -8.51
CA ARG A 86 -4.42 -4.73 -8.30
C ARG A 86 -3.86 -4.75 -6.88
N TRP A 87 -3.87 -5.90 -6.27
CA TRP A 87 -3.07 -6.14 -5.06
C TRP A 87 -2.39 -7.51 -5.20
N ASP A 88 -1.20 -7.62 -4.64
CA ASP A 88 -0.44 -8.86 -4.67
C ASP A 88 -0.68 -9.66 -3.41
N TYR A 89 -0.74 -9.00 -2.25
CA TYR A 89 -0.99 -9.64 -0.97
C TYR A 89 -1.95 -8.80 -0.13
N PHE A 90 -2.67 -9.49 0.74
CA PHE A 90 -3.67 -8.89 1.62
C PHE A 90 -3.33 -9.27 3.06
N ASN A 91 -2.90 -8.30 3.86
CA ASN A 91 -2.49 -8.47 5.27
C ASN A 91 -1.37 -9.51 5.47
N LYS A 92 -0.49 -9.67 4.50
CA LYS A 92 0.65 -10.57 4.66
C LYS A 92 1.87 -10.07 3.88
N ASN A 93 3.03 -10.48 4.33
CA ASN A 93 4.30 -10.08 3.75
C ASN A 93 4.58 -10.74 2.40
N ASP A 94 5.35 -10.03 1.58
CA ASP A 94 5.89 -10.59 0.35
C ASP A 94 6.80 -11.78 0.69
N PRO A 95 6.56 -12.97 0.10
CA PRO A 95 7.37 -14.17 0.37
C PRO A 95 8.88 -13.98 0.20
N ALA A 96 9.31 -13.15 -0.77
CA ALA A 96 10.73 -12.88 -0.98
C ALA A 96 11.36 -12.17 0.23
N ARG A 97 10.60 -11.31 0.90
CA ARG A 97 11.07 -10.64 2.12
C ARG A 97 11.07 -11.57 3.33
N ILE A 98 10.07 -12.46 3.42
CA ILE A 98 10.01 -13.47 4.48
C ILE A 98 11.24 -14.36 4.42
N GLU A 99 11.67 -14.74 3.24
CA GLU A 99 12.85 -15.58 3.05
C GLU A 99 14.12 -14.93 3.60
N ILE A 100 14.25 -13.61 3.44
CA ILE A 100 15.44 -12.86 3.88
C ILE A 100 15.35 -12.48 5.35
N TYR A 101 14.19 -11.95 5.79
CA TYR A 101 14.05 -11.27 7.09
C TYR A 101 13.21 -12.04 8.09
N LYS A 102 12.69 -13.22 7.74
CA LYS A 102 11.71 -14.00 8.50
C LYS A 102 10.34 -13.31 8.52
N ASP A 103 9.30 -14.08 8.80
CA ASP A 103 7.96 -13.52 8.91
C ASP A 103 7.74 -12.90 10.29
N CYS A 104 6.93 -11.85 10.33
CA CYS A 104 6.54 -11.20 11.56
C CYS A 104 5.19 -10.51 11.37
N ARG A 105 4.63 -9.99 12.46
CA ARG A 105 3.33 -9.30 12.40
C ARG A 105 3.39 -7.99 11.62
N LYS A 106 4.55 -7.34 11.63
CA LYS A 106 4.74 -6.09 10.89
C LYS A 106 4.86 -6.39 9.40
N ILE A 107 4.15 -5.62 8.58
CA ILE A 107 4.28 -5.70 7.12
C ILE A 107 5.55 -4.96 6.69
N TYR A 108 6.43 -5.66 5.99
CA TYR A 108 7.62 -5.05 5.40
C TYR A 108 7.21 -4.22 4.20
N CYS A 109 7.55 -2.95 4.19
CA CYS A 109 7.26 -2.08 3.06
C CYS A 109 8.30 -0.97 2.95
N ASP A 110 8.41 -0.43 1.75
CA ASP A 110 9.28 0.71 1.46
C ASP A 110 8.50 2.01 1.52
N MET A 111 7.19 1.95 1.32
CA MET A 111 6.28 3.08 1.48
C MET A 111 4.96 2.57 2.04
N LEU A 112 4.43 3.28 3.02
CA LEU A 112 3.10 3.03 3.59
C LEU A 112 2.21 4.26 3.32
N ILE A 113 1.04 4.02 2.73
CA ILE A 113 0.01 5.03 2.57
C ILE A 113 -1.16 4.67 3.48
N ASP A 114 -1.42 5.50 4.48
CA ASP A 114 -2.38 5.24 5.53
C ASP A 114 -2.95 6.59 6.00
N ASP A 115 -4.25 6.69 6.20
CA ASP A 115 -4.93 7.92 6.61
C ASP A 115 -4.53 8.38 8.02
N THR A 116 -4.07 7.46 8.86
CA THR A 116 -3.61 7.76 10.22
C THR A 116 -2.09 7.85 10.35
N ALA A 117 -1.36 7.67 9.25
CA ALA A 117 0.10 7.71 9.30
C ALA A 117 0.60 9.14 9.49
N TYR A 118 1.60 9.29 10.36
CA TYR A 118 2.30 10.55 10.57
C TYR A 118 3.75 10.41 10.09
N CYS A 119 4.13 11.26 9.13
CA CYS A 119 5.53 11.36 8.69
C CYS A 119 6.22 12.39 9.56
N PHE A 120 7.22 11.97 10.31
CA PHE A 120 7.93 12.84 11.23
C PHE A 120 9.38 13.04 10.81
N ASN A 121 9.96 14.14 11.28
CA ASN A 121 11.39 14.37 11.29
C ASN A 121 11.89 14.08 12.71
N MET A 122 13.07 13.49 12.83
CA MET A 122 13.64 13.19 14.17
C MET A 122 13.71 14.42 15.06
N ASN A 123 13.92 15.59 14.46
CA ASN A 123 13.96 16.86 15.20
C ASN A 123 12.63 17.24 15.86
N ASP A 124 11.52 16.66 15.40
CA ASP A 124 10.19 16.92 16.00
C ASP A 124 10.09 16.41 17.43
N PHE A 125 11.01 15.56 17.85
CA PHE A 125 11.00 14.90 19.16
C PHE A 125 12.13 15.35 20.09
N GLU A 126 12.82 16.40 19.75
CA GLU A 126 13.87 16.98 20.55
C GLU A 126 13.36 17.88 21.66
#